data_febe415ba0fea30ece8e6aed07ed16d3
#
_entry.id   febe415ba0fea30ece8e6aed07ed16d3
#
_cell.length_a   1.000
_cell.length_b   1.000
_cell.length_c   1.000
_cell.angle_alpha   90.00
_cell.angle_beta   90.00
_cell.angle_gamma   90.00
#
_symmetry.space_group_name_H-M   'P 1'
#
loop_
_entity.id
_entity.type
_entity.pdbx_description
1 polymer ?
#
loop_
_entity_poly.entity_id
_entity_poly.type
_entity_poly.pdbx_seq_one_letter_code
_entity_poly.pdbx_strand_id
1 'polypeptide(L)'
;GVLFSDTKGSRSVAVGFSALTNQNFTSATETYNTAVGYQAGTNVTTGTENTFIGGRTGDATTTGQRNTALGSDALSTDAQGNNSVAIGRAALANQNFTSSTDVYNVAVGARAGVEITTGVENTLIGGQAGDALTDADVNVAIGSSALGVDTKGSRSVAVGAYTLDAQNFTS
;
A
#
# COMPACT_ATOMS: atom_id res chain seq x y z
N GLY A 1 -22.86 -5.32 -1.36
CA GLY A 1 -22.70 -6.56 -0.58
C GLY A 1 -21.27 -6.78 -0.17
N VAL A 2 -21.05 -7.73 0.70
CA VAL A 2 -19.75 -8.19 1.14
C VAL A 2 -19.46 -9.52 0.45
N LEU A 3 -18.26 -9.72 -0.13
CA LEU A 3 -17.93 -10.95 -0.88
C LEU A 3 -19.03 -11.40 -1.86
N PHE A 4 -19.64 -10.43 -2.52
CA PHE A 4 -20.86 -10.68 -3.28
C PHE A 4 -20.63 -11.57 -4.51
N SER A 5 -19.47 -11.46 -5.14
CA SER A 5 -19.14 -12.15 -6.39
C SER A 5 -18.37 -13.46 -6.19
N ASP A 6 -17.83 -13.71 -5.02
CA ASP A 6 -16.95 -14.85 -4.79
C ASP A 6 -17.72 -16.14 -4.58
N THR A 7 -17.46 -17.10 -5.46
CA THR A 7 -18.13 -18.42 -5.42
C THR A 7 -17.20 -19.57 -5.04
N LYS A 8 -15.89 -19.37 -5.09
CA LYS A 8 -14.88 -20.43 -4.90
C LYS A 8 -13.69 -20.05 -4.04
N GLY A 9 -13.55 -18.78 -3.66
CA GLY A 9 -12.57 -18.37 -2.66
C GLY A 9 -12.99 -18.82 -1.26
N SER A 10 -12.02 -19.09 -0.42
CA SER A 10 -12.24 -19.51 0.96
C SER A 10 -11.28 -18.80 1.92
N ARG A 11 -11.61 -18.83 3.22
CA ARG A 11 -10.77 -18.28 4.30
C ARG A 11 -10.57 -16.76 4.25
N SER A 12 -11.46 -16.01 3.56
CA SER A 12 -11.47 -14.55 3.61
C SER A 12 -12.36 -14.04 4.74
N VAL A 13 -12.00 -12.89 5.29
CA VAL A 13 -12.80 -12.11 6.23
C VAL A 13 -13.16 -10.78 5.57
N ALA A 14 -14.44 -10.46 5.47
CA ALA A 14 -14.89 -9.20 4.92
C ALA A 14 -15.98 -8.58 5.81
N VAL A 15 -15.74 -7.38 6.32
CA VAL A 15 -16.67 -6.65 7.21
C VAL A 15 -16.79 -5.20 6.74
N GLY A 16 -17.99 -4.77 6.40
CA GLY A 16 -18.27 -3.40 5.97
C GLY A 16 -18.93 -3.31 4.60
N PHE A 17 -19.44 -2.14 4.25
CA PHE A 17 -20.08 -1.94 2.95
C PHE A 17 -19.07 -2.13 1.82
N SER A 18 -19.36 -3.01 0.87
CA SER A 18 -18.54 -3.35 -0.31
C SER A 18 -17.12 -3.83 -0.01
N ALA A 19 -16.86 -4.40 1.17
CA ALA A 19 -15.58 -5.07 1.42
C ALA A 19 -15.46 -6.33 0.54
N LEU A 20 -14.34 -6.49 -0.20
CA LEU A 20 -14.04 -7.59 -1.13
C LEU A 20 -15.18 -7.90 -2.12
N THR A 21 -15.94 -6.88 -2.56
CA THR A 21 -17.14 -7.11 -3.38
C THR A 21 -16.83 -7.82 -4.70
N ASN A 22 -15.70 -7.51 -5.33
CA ASN A 22 -15.33 -8.03 -6.64
C ASN A 22 -14.43 -9.29 -6.57
N GLN A 23 -14.09 -9.76 -5.36
CA GLN A 23 -13.32 -11.00 -5.22
C GLN A 23 -14.08 -12.13 -5.93
N ASN A 24 -13.40 -12.81 -6.85
CA ASN A 24 -14.03 -13.89 -7.61
C ASN A 24 -13.01 -14.87 -8.20
N PHE A 25 -12.92 -16.03 -7.60
CA PHE A 25 -12.04 -17.10 -8.04
C PHE A 25 -12.78 -18.12 -8.90
N THR A 26 -12.16 -18.56 -9.99
CA THR A 26 -12.75 -19.55 -10.92
C THR A 26 -12.46 -21.00 -10.52
N SER A 27 -11.56 -21.22 -9.57
CA SER A 27 -11.22 -22.51 -8.97
C SER A 27 -11.23 -22.40 -7.44
N ALA A 28 -11.35 -23.50 -6.72
CA ALA A 28 -11.25 -23.52 -5.27
C ALA A 28 -9.87 -22.99 -4.83
N THR A 29 -9.85 -21.86 -4.15
CA THR A 29 -8.63 -21.15 -3.76
C THR A 29 -8.71 -20.73 -2.29
N GLU A 30 -7.66 -21.01 -1.55
CA GLU A 30 -7.48 -20.45 -0.21
C GLU A 30 -6.92 -19.03 -0.34
N THR A 31 -7.72 -18.03 -0.05
CA THR A 31 -7.42 -16.64 -0.41
C THR A 31 -6.75 -15.86 0.71
N TYR A 32 -7.09 -16.16 1.97
CA TYR A 32 -6.57 -15.51 3.19
C TYR A 32 -6.64 -13.98 3.18
N ASN A 33 -7.59 -13.39 2.44
CA ASN A 33 -7.79 -11.95 2.47
C ASN A 33 -8.59 -11.54 3.71
N THR A 34 -8.17 -10.46 4.38
CA THR A 34 -8.92 -9.81 5.46
C THR A 34 -9.21 -8.37 5.05
N ALA A 35 -10.48 -7.99 4.94
CA ALA A 35 -10.90 -6.63 4.64
C ALA A 35 -11.96 -6.15 5.63
N VAL A 36 -11.66 -5.08 6.35
CA VAL A 36 -12.56 -4.49 7.35
C VAL A 36 -12.68 -2.97 7.11
N GLY A 37 -13.84 -2.53 6.67
CA GLY A 37 -14.10 -1.11 6.41
C GLY A 37 -14.97 -0.88 5.18
N TYR A 38 -15.40 0.37 5.01
CA TYR A 38 -16.13 0.82 3.81
C TYR A 38 -15.22 0.69 2.59
N GLN A 39 -15.62 -0.12 1.61
CA GLN A 39 -14.88 -0.39 0.35
C GLN A 39 -13.44 -0.93 0.55
N ALA A 40 -13.12 -1.53 1.69
CA ALA A 40 -11.81 -2.16 1.89
C ALA A 40 -11.61 -3.29 0.87
N GLY A 41 -10.55 -3.22 0.05
CA GLY A 41 -10.23 -4.19 -0.99
C GLY A 41 -11.35 -4.40 -2.02
N THR A 42 -12.19 -3.39 -2.30
CA THR A 42 -13.41 -3.59 -3.11
C THR A 42 -13.15 -4.13 -4.51
N ASN A 43 -12.00 -3.81 -5.12
CA ASN A 43 -11.64 -4.26 -6.48
C ASN A 43 -10.75 -5.51 -6.51
N VAL A 44 -10.42 -6.10 -5.36
CA VAL A 44 -9.70 -7.38 -5.35
C VAL A 44 -10.47 -8.40 -6.17
N THR A 45 -9.81 -8.99 -7.16
CA THR A 45 -10.37 -10.06 -8.00
C THR A 45 -9.76 -11.42 -7.65
N THR A 46 -8.46 -11.58 -7.90
CA THR A 46 -7.71 -12.81 -7.64
C THR A 46 -6.48 -12.61 -6.75
N GLY A 47 -6.32 -11.41 -6.15
CA GLY A 47 -5.29 -11.16 -5.15
C GLY A 47 -5.52 -12.01 -3.88
N THR A 48 -4.44 -12.47 -3.26
CA THR A 48 -4.48 -13.33 -2.06
C THR A 48 -3.61 -12.79 -0.93
N GLU A 49 -3.87 -13.25 0.29
CA GLU A 49 -3.03 -12.96 1.46
C GLU A 49 -2.93 -11.46 1.80
N ASN A 50 -3.96 -10.68 1.46
CA ASN A 50 -3.99 -9.25 1.76
C ASN A 50 -4.73 -8.97 3.06
N THR A 51 -4.26 -7.96 3.81
CA THR A 51 -4.92 -7.42 5.00
C THR A 51 -5.22 -5.93 4.77
N PHE A 52 -6.49 -5.58 4.60
CA PHE A 52 -6.98 -4.23 4.36
C PHE A 52 -7.94 -3.79 5.47
N ILE A 53 -7.52 -2.86 6.34
CA ILE A 53 -8.32 -2.40 7.47
C ILE A 53 -8.45 -0.87 7.44
N GLY A 54 -9.63 -0.38 7.14
CA GLY A 54 -9.92 1.06 7.02
C GLY A 54 -10.84 1.38 5.83
N GLY A 55 -11.36 2.59 5.77
CA GLY A 55 -12.18 3.03 4.63
C GLY A 55 -11.32 3.19 3.37
N ARG A 56 -11.71 2.59 2.26
CA ARG A 56 -11.01 2.61 0.96
C ARG A 56 -9.55 2.18 1.03
N THR A 57 -9.23 1.28 1.96
CA THR A 57 -7.89 0.71 2.08
C THR A 57 -7.71 -0.36 1.02
N GLY A 58 -6.65 -0.25 0.21
CA GLY A 58 -6.37 -1.20 -0.87
C GLY A 58 -7.50 -1.33 -1.89
N ASP A 59 -8.33 -0.30 -2.06
CA ASP A 59 -9.56 -0.39 -2.86
C ASP A 59 -9.32 -0.49 -4.38
N ALA A 60 -8.16 -0.09 -4.89
CA ALA A 60 -7.78 -0.31 -6.30
C ALA A 60 -7.11 -1.67 -6.53
N THR A 61 -6.69 -2.38 -5.49
CA THR A 61 -5.98 -3.66 -5.65
C THR A 61 -6.84 -4.68 -6.39
N THR A 62 -6.28 -5.29 -7.43
CA THR A 62 -6.94 -6.31 -8.25
C THR A 62 -6.33 -7.69 -8.06
N THR A 63 -5.08 -7.86 -8.46
CA THR A 63 -4.33 -9.12 -8.38
C THR A 63 -3.15 -9.05 -7.41
N GLY A 64 -2.87 -7.89 -6.80
CA GLY A 64 -1.82 -7.71 -5.81
C GLY A 64 -1.96 -8.66 -4.62
N GLN A 65 -0.84 -9.14 -4.10
CA GLN A 65 -0.79 -10.17 -3.08
C GLN A 65 0.09 -9.77 -1.90
N ARG A 66 -0.19 -10.36 -0.72
CA ARG A 66 0.65 -10.21 0.48
C ARG A 66 0.86 -8.76 0.92
N ASN A 67 -0.15 -7.92 0.70
CA ASN A 67 -0.11 -6.54 1.14
C ASN A 67 -0.79 -6.37 2.50
N THR A 68 -0.21 -5.56 3.35
CA THR A 68 -0.81 -5.16 4.63
C THR A 68 -1.05 -3.65 4.61
N ALA A 69 -2.30 -3.23 4.60
CA ALA A 69 -2.66 -1.83 4.66
C ALA A 69 -3.66 -1.57 5.79
N LEU A 70 -3.34 -0.60 6.66
CA LEU A 70 -4.15 -0.22 7.81
C LEU A 70 -4.27 1.30 7.89
N GLY A 71 -5.47 1.81 7.73
CA GLY A 71 -5.75 3.25 7.75
C GLY A 71 -6.62 3.67 6.56
N SER A 72 -7.37 4.78 6.70
CA SER A 72 -8.15 5.29 5.58
C SER A 72 -7.22 5.66 4.41
N ASP A 73 -7.60 5.25 3.20
CA ASP A 73 -6.89 5.49 1.95
C ASP A 73 -5.43 4.95 1.92
N ALA A 74 -5.05 4.04 2.82
CA ALA A 74 -3.75 3.39 2.74
C ALA A 74 -3.72 2.44 1.52
N LEU A 75 -2.66 2.51 0.70
CA LEU A 75 -2.45 1.70 -0.51
C LEU A 75 -3.66 1.75 -1.46
N SER A 76 -4.30 2.93 -1.60
CA SER A 76 -5.59 3.04 -2.28
C SER A 76 -5.52 3.03 -3.81
N THR A 77 -4.35 3.18 -4.42
CA THR A 77 -4.21 3.27 -5.89
C THR A 77 -3.53 2.03 -6.50
N ASP A 78 -2.86 1.21 -5.69
CA ASP A 78 -2.04 0.11 -6.19
C ASP A 78 -2.89 -1.08 -6.68
N ALA A 79 -2.76 -1.38 -7.97
CA ALA A 79 -3.54 -2.45 -8.60
C ALA A 79 -2.89 -3.83 -8.49
N GLN A 80 -1.57 -3.95 -8.69
CA GLN A 80 -0.88 -5.23 -8.84
C GLN A 80 0.45 -5.35 -8.08
N GLY A 81 0.81 -4.38 -7.24
CA GLY A 81 1.98 -4.49 -6.37
C GLY A 81 1.80 -5.54 -5.28
N ASN A 82 2.90 -6.17 -4.91
CA ASN A 82 2.94 -7.23 -3.89
C ASN A 82 3.86 -6.86 -2.73
N ASN A 83 3.64 -7.49 -1.58
CA ASN A 83 4.55 -7.44 -0.43
C ASN A 83 4.76 -6.04 0.18
N SER A 84 3.78 -5.14 0.06
CA SER A 84 3.85 -3.80 0.64
C SER A 84 3.21 -3.75 2.04
N VAL A 85 3.76 -2.91 2.92
CA VAL A 85 3.20 -2.59 4.23
C VAL A 85 2.89 -1.09 4.29
N ALA A 86 1.63 -0.73 4.42
CA ALA A 86 1.15 0.65 4.49
C ALA A 86 0.29 0.87 5.75
N ILE A 87 0.85 1.46 6.79
CA ILE A 87 0.16 1.68 8.08
C ILE A 87 0.05 3.17 8.38
N GLY A 88 -1.15 3.69 8.38
CA GLY A 88 -1.45 5.10 8.58
C GLY A 88 -2.37 5.65 7.50
N ARG A 89 -3.06 6.77 7.80
CA ARG A 89 -3.91 7.42 6.80
C ARG A 89 -3.07 7.82 5.57
N ALA A 90 -3.48 7.38 4.39
CA ALA A 90 -2.84 7.66 3.10
C ALA A 90 -1.35 7.25 3.03
N ALA A 91 -0.91 6.25 3.82
CA ALA A 91 0.40 5.66 3.62
C ALA A 91 0.43 4.93 2.26
N LEU A 92 1.46 5.17 1.42
CA LEU A 92 1.60 4.64 0.04
C LEU A 92 0.35 4.85 -0.83
N ALA A 93 -0.40 5.95 -0.63
CA ALA A 93 -1.69 6.11 -1.30
C ALA A 93 -1.58 6.17 -2.82
N ASN A 94 -0.50 6.72 -3.37
CA ASN A 94 -0.29 6.86 -4.82
C ASN A 94 0.57 5.74 -5.43
N GLN A 95 1.05 4.76 -4.62
CA GLN A 95 1.73 3.58 -5.17
C GLN A 95 0.84 2.92 -6.22
N ASN A 96 1.39 2.66 -7.43
CA ASN A 96 0.58 2.10 -8.50
C ASN A 96 1.41 1.26 -9.48
N PHE A 97 1.39 -0.03 -9.27
CA PHE A 97 1.96 -1.01 -10.18
C PHE A 97 0.86 -1.62 -11.04
N THR A 98 1.01 -1.52 -12.35
CA THR A 98 0.07 -2.06 -13.35
C THR A 98 0.47 -3.43 -13.87
N SER A 99 1.54 -3.99 -13.35
CA SER A 99 2.00 -5.38 -13.56
C SER A 99 2.37 -5.98 -12.22
N SER A 100 2.31 -7.30 -12.10
CA SER A 100 2.69 -7.99 -10.87
C SER A 100 4.17 -7.72 -10.54
N THR A 101 4.39 -6.99 -9.47
CA THR A 101 5.72 -6.53 -9.03
C THR A 101 5.89 -6.78 -7.54
N ASP A 102 6.99 -7.40 -7.14
CA ASP A 102 7.36 -7.50 -5.74
C ASP A 102 7.99 -6.17 -5.30
N VAL A 103 7.27 -5.42 -4.51
CA VAL A 103 7.55 -4.00 -4.23
C VAL A 103 8.38 -3.81 -2.96
N TYR A 104 8.06 -4.53 -1.89
CA TYR A 104 8.73 -4.49 -0.58
C TYR A 104 8.82 -3.10 0.06
N ASN A 105 7.89 -2.18 -0.24
CA ASN A 105 7.81 -0.92 0.46
C ASN A 105 7.20 -1.10 1.86
N VAL A 106 7.82 -0.47 2.86
CA VAL A 106 7.29 -0.39 4.23
C VAL A 106 7.08 1.09 4.57
N ALA A 107 5.82 1.50 4.75
CA ALA A 107 5.45 2.84 5.15
C ALA A 107 4.58 2.81 6.42
N VAL A 108 5.09 3.39 7.50
CA VAL A 108 4.40 3.45 8.79
C VAL A 108 4.33 4.90 9.27
N GLY A 109 3.15 5.47 9.20
CA GLY A 109 2.88 6.87 9.56
C GLY A 109 1.86 7.51 8.62
N ALA A 110 1.14 8.53 9.08
CA ALA A 110 0.23 9.26 8.22
C ALA A 110 0.99 9.90 7.05
N ARG A 111 0.58 9.62 5.81
CA ARG A 111 1.20 10.10 4.56
C ARG A 111 2.65 9.65 4.36
N ALA A 112 3.16 8.63 5.06
CA ALA A 112 4.47 8.07 4.76
C ALA A 112 4.49 7.52 3.33
N GLY A 113 5.43 7.98 2.49
CA GLY A 113 5.56 7.62 1.09
C GLY A 113 4.32 7.91 0.23
N VAL A 114 3.54 8.93 0.57
CA VAL A 114 2.24 9.19 -0.09
C VAL A 114 2.35 9.42 -1.60
N GLU A 115 3.43 10.02 -2.09
CA GLU A 115 3.65 10.29 -3.51
C GLU A 115 4.42 9.18 -4.25
N ILE A 116 4.84 8.11 -3.55
CA ILE A 116 5.47 6.97 -4.24
C ILE A 116 4.50 6.43 -5.28
N THR A 117 5.01 6.30 -6.51
CA THR A 117 4.29 5.70 -7.64
C THR A 117 4.85 4.32 -7.98
N THR A 118 6.11 4.25 -8.41
CA THR A 118 6.77 3.02 -8.84
C THR A 118 8.09 2.73 -8.10
N GLY A 119 8.44 3.53 -7.09
CA GLY A 119 9.60 3.26 -6.23
C GLY A 119 9.42 1.97 -5.43
N VAL A 120 10.50 1.21 -5.25
CA VAL A 120 10.51 -0.09 -4.57
C VAL A 120 11.53 -0.14 -3.41
N GLU A 121 11.34 -1.12 -2.51
CA GLU A 121 12.28 -1.42 -1.41
C GLU A 121 12.55 -0.23 -0.46
N ASN A 122 11.59 0.68 -0.29
CA ASN A 122 11.72 1.80 0.62
C ASN A 122 11.20 1.45 2.03
N THR A 123 11.90 1.90 3.07
CA THR A 123 11.49 1.81 4.48
C THR A 123 11.25 3.23 5.02
N LEU A 124 9.99 3.60 5.20
CA LEU A 124 9.54 4.95 5.54
C LEU A 124 8.74 4.91 6.84
N ILE A 125 9.32 5.37 7.95
CA ILE A 125 8.70 5.29 9.27
C ILE A 125 8.62 6.67 9.92
N GLY A 126 7.43 7.19 10.05
CA GLY A 126 7.15 8.52 10.59
C GLY A 126 6.09 9.24 9.79
N GLY A 127 5.38 10.20 10.40
CA GLY A 127 4.45 11.03 9.65
C GLY A 127 5.18 11.79 8.55
N GLN A 128 4.73 11.69 7.30
CA GLN A 128 5.32 12.33 6.12
C GLN A 128 6.79 11.91 5.85
N ALA A 129 7.25 10.74 6.34
CA ALA A 129 8.56 10.22 5.95
C ALA A 129 8.56 9.88 4.46
N GLY A 130 9.50 10.42 3.68
CA GLY A 130 9.62 10.21 2.24
C GLY A 130 8.36 10.59 1.44
N ASP A 131 7.59 11.57 1.90
CA ASP A 131 6.27 11.86 1.31
C ASP A 131 6.33 12.52 -0.07
N ALA A 132 7.48 13.02 -0.50
CA ALA A 132 7.70 13.53 -1.86
C ALA A 132 8.33 12.50 -2.84
N LEU A 133 8.81 11.35 -2.35
CA LEU A 133 9.41 10.32 -3.21
C LEU A 133 8.40 9.80 -4.23
N THR A 134 8.84 9.62 -5.48
CA THR A 134 7.98 9.14 -6.58
C THR A 134 8.43 7.77 -7.11
N ASP A 135 9.54 7.71 -7.83
CA ASP A 135 10.12 6.50 -8.43
C ASP A 135 11.47 6.09 -7.79
N ALA A 136 11.76 6.67 -6.64
CA ALA A 136 12.99 6.44 -5.88
C ALA A 136 12.99 5.08 -5.15
N ASP A 137 14.14 4.41 -5.16
CA ASP A 137 14.28 3.05 -4.65
C ASP A 137 15.24 2.95 -3.46
N VAL A 138 15.04 1.94 -2.63
CA VAL A 138 15.99 1.47 -1.60
C VAL A 138 16.36 2.56 -0.58
N ASN A 139 15.38 3.41 -0.20
CA ASN A 139 15.61 4.45 0.79
C ASN A 139 15.18 4.00 2.19
N VAL A 140 15.88 4.50 3.20
CA VAL A 140 15.50 4.39 4.61
C VAL A 140 15.25 5.79 5.17
N ALA A 141 14.00 6.13 5.48
CA ALA A 141 13.62 7.39 6.11
C ALA A 141 12.88 7.10 7.42
N ILE A 142 13.49 7.40 8.56
CA ILE A 142 12.91 7.16 9.89
C ILE A 142 12.85 8.46 10.67
N GLY A 143 11.66 8.95 10.90
CA GLY A 143 11.40 10.22 11.60
C GLY A 143 10.34 11.04 10.87
N SER A 144 9.70 11.98 11.59
CA SER A 144 8.74 12.90 10.96
C SER A 144 9.43 13.70 9.86
N SER A 145 8.87 13.70 8.64
CA SER A 145 9.38 14.40 7.45
C SER A 145 10.86 14.11 7.12
N ALA A 146 11.38 12.96 7.55
CA ALA A 146 12.69 12.52 7.09
C ALA A 146 12.62 12.26 5.57
N LEU A 147 13.57 12.81 4.79
CA LEU A 147 13.61 12.73 3.32
C LEU A 147 12.32 13.28 2.67
N GLY A 148 11.76 14.37 3.24
CA GLY A 148 10.43 14.87 2.87
C GLY A 148 10.36 15.69 1.59
N VAL A 149 11.48 16.07 0.97
CA VAL A 149 11.51 16.91 -0.25
C VAL A 149 12.10 16.17 -1.45
N ASP A 150 12.85 15.11 -1.22
CA ASP A 150 13.49 14.33 -2.30
C ASP A 150 12.45 13.59 -3.13
N THR A 151 12.55 13.73 -4.45
CA THR A 151 11.59 13.10 -5.36
C THR A 151 12.10 11.82 -6.02
N LYS A 152 13.41 11.73 -6.29
CA LYS A 152 14.02 10.62 -7.06
C LYS A 152 15.32 10.06 -6.48
N GLY A 153 15.81 10.61 -5.39
CA GLY A 153 17.02 10.09 -4.74
C GLY A 153 16.83 8.65 -4.24
N SER A 154 17.74 7.79 -4.64
CA SER A 154 17.72 6.37 -4.26
C SER A 154 18.91 6.04 -3.34
N ARG A 155 18.79 4.98 -2.52
CA ARG A 155 19.83 4.48 -1.61
C ARG A 155 20.25 5.50 -0.55
N SER A 156 19.33 6.36 -0.13
CA SER A 156 19.55 7.34 0.95
C SER A 156 19.16 6.74 2.30
N VAL A 157 19.89 7.14 3.35
CA VAL A 157 19.54 6.81 4.73
C VAL A 157 19.34 8.11 5.52
N ALA A 158 18.14 8.37 5.99
CA ALA A 158 17.74 9.52 6.78
C ALA A 158 17.12 9.04 8.10
N VAL A 159 17.79 9.24 9.22
CA VAL A 159 17.29 8.84 10.56
C VAL A 159 17.24 10.05 11.49
N GLY A 160 16.05 10.42 11.90
CA GLY A 160 15.74 11.60 12.70
C GLY A 160 14.71 12.49 12.03
N ALA A 161 13.96 13.25 12.81
CA ALA A 161 12.98 14.19 12.26
C ALA A 161 13.66 15.25 11.38
N TYR A 162 13.08 15.54 10.21
CA TYR A 162 13.57 16.51 9.23
C TYR A 162 15.00 16.26 8.72
N THR A 163 15.51 15.03 8.82
CA THR A 163 16.82 14.69 8.25
C THR A 163 16.72 14.57 6.74
N LEU A 164 17.71 15.11 6.00
CA LEU A 164 17.76 15.18 4.55
C LEU A 164 16.50 15.80 3.91
N ASP A 165 15.81 16.68 4.64
CA ASP A 165 14.57 17.33 4.17
C ASP A 165 14.81 18.43 3.12
N ALA A 166 16.06 18.83 2.90
CA ALA A 166 16.45 19.76 1.83
C ALA A 166 17.11 19.08 0.63
N GLN A 167 17.35 17.77 0.69
CA GLN A 167 17.86 17.00 -0.46
C GLN A 167 16.76 16.86 -1.49
N ASN A 168 17.06 17.09 -2.76
CA ASN A 168 16.10 16.89 -3.83
C ASN A 168 16.80 16.49 -5.14
N PHE A 169 16.81 15.24 -5.44
CA PHE A 169 17.22 14.70 -6.74
C PHE A 169 16.00 14.63 -7.67
N THR A 170 16.09 15.26 -8.82
CA THR A 170 14.99 15.36 -9.79
C THR A 170 15.24 14.57 -11.08
N SER A 171 16.40 13.94 -11.20
CA SER A 171 16.80 13.13 -12.36
C SER A 171 17.75 12.02 -11.93
#